data_0ac1e087a76b4e9c91fc5830ba25c7ad
#
_entry.id   0ac1e087a76b4e9c91fc5830ba25c7ad
#
_cell.length_a   1.000
_cell.length_b   1.000
_cell.length_c   1.000
_cell.angle_alpha   90.00
_cell.angle_beta   90.00
_cell.angle_gamma   90.00
#
_symmetry.space_group_name_H-M   'P 1'
#
loop_
_entity.id
_entity.type
_entity.pdbx_description
1 polymer ?
#
loop_
_entity_poly.entity_id
_entity_poly.type
_entity_poly.pdbx_seq_one_letter_code
_entity_poly.pdbx_strand_id
1 'polypeptide(L)'
;VITTCGYVSAEPMYPALIKQLDLICGNGNYTMIKCPEGELFIAEKAERQRKAYLDSITEAGREFCENRCLCDETMKKISKPILSPKGFEAITKAHWKMS
;
A
#
# COMPACT_ATOMS: atom_id res chain seq x y z
N VAL A 1 5.66 0.43 -9.62
CA VAL A 1 4.65 -0.61 -9.40
C VAL A 1 3.91 -0.34 -8.11
N ILE A 2 2.61 -0.19 -8.20
CA ILE A 2 1.73 -0.08 -7.03
C ILE A 2 0.93 -1.37 -6.94
N THR A 3 0.92 -2.00 -5.79
CA THR A 3 0.24 -3.27 -5.59
C THR A 3 -0.54 -3.29 -4.28
N THR A 4 -1.61 -4.07 -4.23
CA THR A 4 -2.44 -4.19 -3.05
C THR A 4 -2.93 -5.64 -2.88
N CYS A 5 -3.30 -5.98 -1.67
CA CYS A 5 -3.97 -7.23 -1.35
C CYS A 5 -4.83 -7.02 -0.10
N GLY A 6 -5.67 -7.96 0.25
CA GLY A 6 -6.56 -7.85 1.42
C GLY A 6 -5.95 -8.45 2.68
N TYR A 7 -4.77 -8.01 3.07
CA TYR A 7 -4.05 -8.57 4.20
C TYR A 7 -3.47 -7.49 5.10
N VAL A 8 -3.20 -7.81 6.36
CA VAL A 8 -2.71 -6.81 7.33
C VAL A 8 -1.23 -6.49 7.21
N SER A 9 -0.47 -7.30 6.49
CA SER A 9 0.97 -7.14 6.35
C SER A 9 1.43 -7.51 4.95
N ALA A 10 2.42 -6.78 4.43
CA ALA A 10 3.00 -7.06 3.13
C ALA A 10 3.96 -8.25 3.16
N GLU A 11 4.61 -8.51 4.30
CA GLU A 11 5.72 -9.45 4.37
C GLU A 11 5.42 -10.86 3.88
N PRO A 12 4.33 -11.51 4.30
CA PRO A 12 4.07 -12.88 3.83
C PRO A 12 3.51 -12.95 2.41
N MET A 13 3.08 -11.81 1.84
CA MET A 13 2.31 -11.80 0.59
C MET A 13 3.12 -11.47 -0.65
N TYR A 14 4.28 -10.82 -0.50
CA TYR A 14 4.98 -10.24 -1.64
C TYR A 14 6.26 -10.91 -2.13
N PRO A 15 6.86 -11.91 -1.45
CA PRO A 15 8.14 -12.48 -1.92
C PRO A 15 8.08 -13.03 -3.34
N ALA A 16 7.01 -13.73 -3.69
CA ALA A 16 6.83 -14.30 -5.03
C ALA A 16 6.69 -13.21 -6.09
N LEU A 17 5.93 -12.15 -5.80
CA LEU A 17 5.76 -11.03 -6.71
C LEU A 17 7.07 -10.28 -6.93
N ILE A 18 7.83 -10.06 -5.86
CA ILE A 18 9.14 -9.41 -5.95
C ILE A 18 10.07 -10.21 -6.86
N LYS A 19 10.11 -11.52 -6.68
CA LYS A 19 10.92 -12.40 -7.52
C LYS A 19 10.52 -12.32 -8.99
N GLN A 20 9.23 -12.29 -9.27
CA GLN A 20 8.69 -12.15 -10.61
C GLN A 20 9.08 -10.81 -11.24
N LEU A 21 8.97 -9.71 -10.50
CA LEU A 21 9.36 -8.38 -10.96
C LEU A 21 10.86 -8.29 -11.22
N ASP A 22 11.68 -8.92 -10.38
CA ASP A 22 13.13 -8.98 -10.58
C ASP A 22 13.49 -9.67 -11.90
N LEU A 23 12.75 -10.70 -12.28
CA LEU A 23 12.97 -11.42 -13.55
C LEU A 23 12.52 -10.59 -14.76
N ILE A 24 11.46 -9.82 -14.63
CA ILE A 24 10.92 -9.03 -15.74
C ILE A 24 11.67 -7.72 -15.93
N CYS A 25 11.97 -7.02 -14.86
CA CYS A 25 12.55 -5.67 -14.89
C CYS A 25 14.04 -5.63 -14.62
N GLY A 26 14.63 -6.76 -14.14
CA GLY A 26 15.98 -6.78 -13.61
C GLY A 26 15.98 -6.49 -12.11
N ASN A 27 16.93 -7.10 -11.39
CA ASN A 27 16.99 -7.01 -9.93
C ASN A 27 17.01 -5.56 -9.45
N GLY A 28 15.95 -5.17 -8.75
CA GLY A 28 15.85 -3.84 -8.15
C GLY A 28 15.66 -2.69 -9.13
N ASN A 29 15.45 -2.95 -10.42
CA ASN A 29 15.25 -1.90 -11.42
C ASN A 29 13.80 -1.38 -11.47
N TYR A 30 13.17 -1.26 -10.31
CA TYR A 30 11.79 -0.77 -10.21
C TYR A 30 11.58 -0.21 -8.81
N THR A 31 10.59 0.67 -8.70
CA THR A 31 10.11 1.15 -7.41
C THR A 31 8.78 0.49 -7.13
N MET A 32 8.61 -0.07 -5.92
CA MET A 32 7.42 -0.80 -5.56
C MET A 32 6.75 -0.16 -4.35
N ILE A 33 5.46 0.13 -4.48
CA ILE A 33 4.62 0.60 -3.39
C ILE A 33 3.69 -0.53 -3.01
N LYS A 34 3.79 -1.00 -1.77
CA LYS A 34 3.00 -2.11 -1.24
C LYS A 34 1.89 -1.58 -0.36
N CYS A 35 0.66 -1.91 -0.68
CA CYS A 35 -0.49 -1.57 0.15
C CYS A 35 -1.30 -2.83 0.44
N PRO A 36 -0.96 -3.58 1.48
CA PRO A 36 -1.65 -4.83 1.78
C PRO A 36 -3.07 -4.65 2.28
N GLU A 37 -3.43 -3.48 2.76
CA GLU A 37 -4.73 -3.21 3.39
C GLU A 37 -5.79 -2.79 2.35
N GLY A 38 -5.87 -3.54 1.24
CA GLY A 38 -6.71 -3.17 0.10
C GLY A 38 -8.19 -3.02 0.40
N GLU A 39 -8.71 -3.74 1.41
CA GLU A 39 -10.12 -3.62 1.78
C GLU A 39 -10.49 -2.25 2.35
N LEU A 40 -9.51 -1.49 2.83
CA LEU A 40 -9.76 -0.13 3.33
C LEU A 40 -10.18 0.83 2.21
N PHE A 41 -9.90 0.49 0.95
CA PHE A 41 -10.28 1.34 -0.19
C PHE A 41 -11.79 1.26 -0.51
N ILE A 42 -12.48 0.27 0.03
CA ILE A 42 -13.92 0.11 -0.17
C ILE A 42 -14.74 0.20 1.11
N ALA A 43 -14.10 0.18 2.28
CA ALA A 43 -14.78 0.24 3.57
C ALA A 43 -15.18 1.69 3.90
N GLU A 44 -16.48 1.93 4.13
CA GLU A 44 -16.98 3.27 4.43
C GLU A 44 -16.34 3.88 5.68
N LYS A 45 -16.13 3.10 6.72
CA LYS A 45 -15.57 3.56 7.99
C LYS A 45 -14.10 3.95 7.90
N ALA A 46 -13.43 3.65 6.78
CA ALA A 46 -12.03 3.95 6.57
C ALA A 46 -11.80 5.15 5.63
N GLU A 47 -12.85 5.92 5.31
CA GLU A 47 -12.75 7.01 4.35
C GLU A 47 -11.66 8.02 4.69
N ARG A 48 -11.57 8.46 5.94
CA ARG A 48 -10.56 9.43 6.37
C ARG A 48 -9.15 8.90 6.22
N GLN A 49 -8.92 7.67 6.69
CA GLN A 49 -7.62 7.01 6.63
C GLN A 49 -7.20 6.75 5.17
N ARG A 50 -8.15 6.29 4.37
CA ARG A 50 -7.94 6.06 2.95
C ARG A 50 -7.54 7.35 2.22
N LYS A 51 -8.26 8.44 2.48
CA LYS A 51 -7.98 9.73 1.85
C LYS A 51 -6.58 10.23 2.20
N ALA A 52 -6.20 10.15 3.47
CA ALA A 52 -4.87 10.57 3.91
C ALA A 52 -3.78 9.75 3.22
N TYR A 53 -3.98 8.44 3.09
CA TYR A 53 -3.04 7.57 2.40
C TYR A 53 -2.95 7.89 0.91
N LEU A 54 -4.08 8.09 0.24
CA LEU A 54 -4.11 8.42 -1.19
C LEU A 54 -3.47 9.78 -1.47
N ASP A 55 -3.62 10.76 -0.56
CA ASP A 55 -2.91 12.03 -0.67
C ASP A 55 -1.39 11.82 -0.62
N SER A 56 -0.93 10.94 0.26
CA SER A 56 0.49 10.59 0.35
C SER A 56 0.99 9.91 -0.94
N ILE A 57 0.18 9.05 -1.54
CA ILE A 57 0.51 8.40 -2.81
C ILE A 57 0.57 9.43 -3.94
N THR A 58 -0.32 10.41 -3.95
CA THR A 58 -0.31 11.49 -4.93
C THR A 58 1.00 12.29 -4.85
N GLU A 59 1.43 12.63 -3.64
CA GLU A 59 2.70 13.32 -3.43
C GLU A 59 3.89 12.47 -3.88
N ALA A 60 3.86 11.18 -3.58
CA ALA A 60 4.89 10.24 -4.02
C ALA A 60 4.97 10.17 -5.55
N GLY A 61 3.83 10.16 -6.23
CA GLY A 61 3.76 10.16 -7.69
C GLY A 61 4.39 11.42 -8.28
N ARG A 62 4.13 12.58 -7.67
CA ARG A 62 4.71 13.84 -8.09
C ARG A 62 6.24 13.83 -7.93
N GLU A 63 6.73 13.37 -6.78
CA GLU A 63 8.16 13.25 -6.53
C GLU A 63 8.84 12.29 -7.52
N PHE A 64 8.20 11.17 -7.80
CA PHE A 64 8.74 10.19 -8.76
C PHE A 64 8.84 10.78 -10.17
N CYS A 65 7.84 11.56 -10.59
CA CYS A 65 7.87 12.22 -11.90
C CYS A 65 9.01 13.24 -12.01
N GLU A 66 9.31 13.95 -10.92
CA GLU A 66 10.36 14.95 -10.89
C GLU A 66 11.75 14.35 -10.79
N ASN A 67 11.93 13.34 -9.95
CA ASN A 67 13.24 12.79 -9.59
C ASN A 67 13.51 11.39 -10.09
N ARG A 68 12.50 10.71 -10.64
CA ARG A 68 12.52 9.31 -11.09
C ARG A 68 12.86 8.31 -9.98
N CYS A 69 12.75 8.75 -8.74
CA CYS A 69 12.91 7.91 -7.55
C CYS A 69 12.17 8.55 -6.39
N LEU A 70 11.97 7.78 -5.33
CA LEU A 70 11.37 8.27 -4.10
C LEU A 70 12.44 8.32 -3.01
N CYS A 71 12.45 9.39 -2.21
CA CYS A 71 13.37 9.49 -1.09
C CYS A 71 12.94 8.55 0.04
N ASP A 72 13.86 8.28 0.97
CA ASP A 72 13.60 7.36 2.08
C ASP A 72 12.44 7.82 2.96
N GLU A 73 12.28 9.11 3.18
CA GLU A 73 11.18 9.66 3.97
C GLU A 73 9.83 9.37 3.32
N THR A 74 9.73 9.58 2.01
CA THR A 74 8.50 9.30 1.25
C THR A 74 8.19 7.81 1.29
N MET A 75 9.19 6.96 1.07
CA MET A 75 9.01 5.51 1.13
C MET A 75 8.54 5.05 2.51
N LYS A 76 9.09 5.60 3.58
CA LYS A 76 8.63 5.28 4.94
C LYS A 76 7.19 5.70 5.16
N LYS A 77 6.81 6.87 4.68
CA LYS A 77 5.47 7.40 4.85
C LYS A 77 4.41 6.54 4.16
N ILE A 78 4.64 6.13 2.92
CA ILE A 78 3.69 5.33 2.16
C ILE A 78 3.75 3.83 2.49
N SER A 79 4.78 3.40 3.21
CA SER A 79 4.92 2.00 3.64
C SER A 79 4.35 1.73 5.03
N LYS A 80 3.96 2.78 5.77
CA LYS A 80 3.32 2.60 7.08
C LYS A 80 1.93 1.99 6.91
N PRO A 81 1.53 1.06 7.80
CA PRO A 81 0.15 0.58 7.80
C PRO A 81 -0.83 1.74 7.96
N ILE A 82 -1.92 1.71 7.21
CA ILE A 82 -2.97 2.72 7.32
C ILE A 82 -3.64 2.63 8.68
N LEU A 83 -3.85 1.41 9.15
CA LEU A 83 -4.41 1.12 10.47
C LEU A 83 -3.57 0.08 11.19
N SER A 84 -3.70 0.02 12.53
CA SER A 84 -3.15 -1.09 13.30
C SER A 84 -3.84 -2.41 12.87
N PRO A 85 -3.22 -3.58 13.10
CA PRO A 85 -3.87 -4.84 12.77
C PRO A 85 -5.27 -5.00 13.39
N LYS A 86 -5.43 -4.55 14.64
CA LYS A 86 -6.75 -4.57 15.30
C LYS A 86 -7.73 -3.61 14.65
N GLY A 87 -7.30 -2.41 14.28
CA GLY A 87 -8.14 -1.44 13.58
C GLY A 87 -8.57 -1.95 12.22
N PHE A 88 -7.66 -2.52 11.45
CA PHE A 88 -7.95 -3.13 10.15
C PHE A 88 -8.99 -4.25 10.30
N GLU A 89 -8.77 -5.15 11.26
CA GLU A 89 -9.67 -6.27 11.51
C GLU A 89 -11.07 -5.79 11.90
N ALA A 90 -11.16 -4.80 12.78
CA ALA A 90 -12.44 -4.25 13.20
C ALA A 90 -13.22 -3.64 12.04
N ILE A 91 -12.57 -2.86 11.18
CA ILE A 91 -13.21 -2.22 10.04
C ILE A 91 -13.63 -3.24 8.99
N THR A 92 -12.79 -4.22 8.67
CA THR A 92 -13.13 -5.25 7.69
C THR A 92 -14.28 -6.13 8.15
N LYS A 93 -14.32 -6.49 9.43
CA LYS A 93 -15.46 -7.23 10.00
C LYS A 93 -16.75 -6.43 9.90
N ALA A 94 -16.70 -5.13 10.22
CA ALA A 94 -17.88 -4.27 10.12
C ALA A 94 -18.35 -4.16 8.67
N HIS A 95 -17.43 -3.99 7.72
CA HIS A 95 -17.75 -3.90 6.31
C HIS A 95 -18.45 -5.18 5.80
N TRP A 96 -17.89 -6.35 6.10
CA TRP A 96 -18.46 -7.62 5.64
C TRP A 96 -19.77 -7.97 6.31
N LYS A 97 -20.00 -7.53 7.54
CA LYS A 97 -21.29 -7.73 8.22
C LYS A 97 -22.41 -6.89 7.61
N MET A 98 -22.07 -5.73 7.06
CA MET A 98 -23.04 -4.83 6.44
C MET A 98 -23.38 -5.21 5.00
N SER A 99 -22.58 -6.04 4.41
CA SER A 99 -22.80 -6.55 3.06
C SER A 99 -23.34 -7.96 3.08
#